data_1199cf4ce73b2732f9ef3fed2b3ff865
#
_entry.id   1199cf4ce73b2732f9ef3fed2b3ff865
#
_cell.length_a   1.000
_cell.length_b   1.000
_cell.length_c   1.000
_cell.angle_alpha   90.00
_cell.angle_beta   90.00
_cell.angle_gamma   90.00
#
_symmetry.space_group_name_H-M   'P 1'
#
loop_
_entity.id
_entity.type
_entity.pdbx_description
1 polymer ?
#
loop_
_entity_poly.entity_id
_entity_poly.type
_entity_poly.pdbx_seq_one_letter_code
_entity_poly.pdbx_strand_id
1 'polypeptide(L)'
;MFGSPLPAPGDDTPEEAGLPEPPAPEGPGLFGDPAPAPAPVAKPAEQPGYRVLARKYRPTSFDDLIGQDVLVRTLRHAFAQGRVHHAFLLTGVRGVGKTTTARIIARALNCIGVDGTGGPTADPCGVCPECKAILADRHPDVVELDAASNNSVDDVRELREALRFRASQGRQKVFILDECHMLSGAAFNAFLKTLEEPPSGVTFILATTELRKVPITIRSRCQTFALRRVPQDSLAQHFARICDKEAVTAEVDALAMIARAADGSVRDGLSLLDQAIGQSGAAEVRAEAVRDMLGLADRAMIIDLMEALMGGDIAAALGIMDRAHELGADPLVILQDLAEL
;
A
#
# COMPACT_ATOMS: atom_id res chain seq x y z
N MET A 1 -4.55 74.85 -30.45
CA MET A 1 -5.97 75.00 -30.72
C MET A 1 -6.67 73.71 -30.42
N PHE A 2 -7.27 73.69 -29.30
CA PHE A 2 -8.66 73.37 -28.93
C PHE A 2 -9.16 71.94 -29.20
N GLY A 3 -9.55 71.29 -28.09
CA GLY A 3 -10.44 70.16 -28.03
C GLY A 3 -10.49 69.60 -26.65
N SER A 4 -11.33 70.19 -25.77
CA SER A 4 -11.62 69.66 -24.43
C SER A 4 -12.39 68.35 -24.49
N PRO A 5 -12.21 67.43 -23.52
CA PRO A 5 -12.98 66.22 -23.45
C PRO A 5 -14.40 66.47 -22.88
N LEU A 6 -15.39 65.77 -23.45
CA LEU A 6 -16.78 65.72 -23.01
C LEU A 6 -16.93 64.98 -21.66
N PRO A 7 -17.91 65.39 -20.82
CA PRO A 7 -18.19 64.73 -19.55
C PRO A 7 -18.93 63.39 -19.76
N ALA A 8 -18.65 62.44 -18.88
CA ALA A 8 -19.32 61.14 -18.79
C ALA A 8 -20.80 61.28 -18.37
N PRO A 9 -21.70 60.43 -18.85
CA PRO A 9 -23.12 60.42 -18.42
C PRO A 9 -23.24 59.90 -17.01
N GLY A 10 -24.08 60.62 -16.20
CA GLY A 10 -24.40 60.23 -14.87
C GLY A 10 -25.22 58.96 -14.77
N ASP A 11 -24.92 58.20 -13.77
CA ASP A 11 -25.58 56.95 -13.39
C ASP A 11 -26.80 57.31 -12.52
N ASP A 12 -27.97 57.52 -13.15
CA ASP A 12 -29.26 57.66 -12.47
C ASP A 12 -29.92 56.29 -12.36
N THR A 13 -29.54 55.51 -11.34
CA THR A 13 -30.34 54.38 -10.87
C THR A 13 -31.44 54.92 -9.91
N PRO A 14 -32.73 54.66 -10.22
CA PRO A 14 -33.77 55.02 -9.26
C PRO A 14 -33.73 54.07 -8.03
N GLU A 15 -33.71 54.68 -6.84
CA GLU A 15 -33.97 54.00 -5.57
C GLU A 15 -35.31 53.27 -5.65
N GLU A 16 -35.29 51.92 -5.65
CA GLU A 16 -36.50 51.15 -5.41
C GLU A 16 -36.94 51.34 -3.95
N ALA A 17 -37.99 52.14 -3.79
CA ALA A 17 -38.72 52.25 -2.50
C ALA A 17 -39.26 50.86 -2.15
N GLY A 18 -38.70 50.25 -1.11
CA GLY A 18 -39.14 48.97 -0.55
C GLY A 18 -40.62 49.05 -0.15
N LEU A 19 -41.43 48.20 -0.75
CA LEU A 19 -42.80 47.96 -0.31
C LEU A 19 -42.75 47.42 1.12
N PRO A 20 -43.63 47.87 2.04
CA PRO A 20 -43.67 47.31 3.41
C PRO A 20 -44.03 45.83 3.37
N GLU A 21 -43.29 45.03 4.13
CA GLU A 21 -43.62 43.65 4.33
C GLU A 21 -45.04 43.46 4.87
N PRO A 22 -45.82 42.50 4.30
CA PRO A 22 -47.14 42.22 4.80
C PRO A 22 -47.05 41.71 6.24
N PRO A 23 -47.98 42.12 7.15
CA PRO A 23 -47.99 41.64 8.53
C PRO A 23 -48.13 40.10 8.56
N ALA A 24 -47.43 39.47 9.47
CA ALA A 24 -47.52 38.03 9.70
C ALA A 24 -48.97 37.62 10.03
N PRO A 25 -49.47 36.51 9.46
CA PRO A 25 -50.84 36.06 9.75
C PRO A 25 -50.96 35.66 11.21
N GLU A 26 -51.81 36.39 11.95
CA GLU A 26 -52.20 36.02 13.30
C GLU A 26 -53.36 35.03 13.26
N GLY A 27 -53.09 33.78 13.64
CA GLY A 27 -54.09 32.75 13.88
C GLY A 27 -53.71 31.37 13.35
N PRO A 28 -54.25 30.28 13.92
CA PRO A 28 -53.99 28.94 13.41
C PRO A 28 -54.52 28.78 11.99
N GLY A 29 -53.63 28.38 11.08
CA GLY A 29 -53.98 28.13 9.68
C GLY A 29 -55.05 27.04 9.54
N LEU A 30 -55.88 27.14 8.51
CA LEU A 30 -56.99 26.21 8.23
C LEU A 30 -56.58 24.72 8.11
N PHE A 31 -55.28 24.42 8.09
CA PHE A 31 -54.70 23.08 8.01
C PHE A 31 -53.85 22.69 9.22
N GLY A 32 -53.95 23.36 10.36
CA GLY A 32 -53.16 23.09 11.54
C GLY A 32 -51.72 23.57 11.43
N ASP A 33 -51.10 23.89 12.57
CA ASP A 33 -49.68 24.24 12.62
C ASP A 33 -48.81 23.10 12.08
N PRO A 34 -47.80 23.37 11.26
CA PRO A 34 -46.86 22.33 10.84
C PRO A 34 -46.20 21.77 12.09
N ALA A 35 -46.22 20.44 12.22
CA ALA A 35 -45.56 19.76 13.31
C ALA A 35 -44.08 20.24 13.39
N PRO A 36 -43.53 20.46 14.60
CA PRO A 36 -42.16 20.90 14.74
C PRO A 36 -41.23 19.95 13.96
N ALA A 37 -40.38 20.52 13.11
CA ALA A 37 -39.42 19.74 12.32
C ALA A 37 -38.65 18.79 13.26
N PRO A 38 -38.54 17.49 12.93
CA PRO A 38 -37.80 16.58 13.77
C PRO A 38 -36.38 17.11 13.93
N ALA A 39 -35.91 17.20 15.18
CA ALA A 39 -34.54 17.60 15.48
C ALA A 39 -33.59 16.81 14.59
N PRO A 40 -32.52 17.43 14.05
CA PRO A 40 -31.57 16.70 13.21
C PRO A 40 -31.06 15.52 14.00
N VAL A 41 -31.47 14.33 13.56
CA VAL A 41 -30.96 13.06 14.10
C VAL A 41 -29.44 13.10 13.83
N ALA A 42 -28.66 13.19 14.91
CA ALA A 42 -27.21 13.09 14.81
C ALA A 42 -26.92 11.82 14.01
N LYS A 43 -26.30 11.96 12.82
CA LYS A 43 -25.84 10.81 12.06
C LYS A 43 -25.01 9.97 13.01
N PRO A 44 -25.27 8.66 13.14
CA PRO A 44 -24.41 7.78 13.92
C PRO A 44 -22.98 8.04 13.44
N ALA A 45 -22.07 8.29 14.36
CA ALA A 45 -20.65 8.38 14.03
C ALA A 45 -20.32 7.13 13.21
N GLU A 46 -19.93 7.29 11.96
CA GLU A 46 -19.48 6.18 11.11
C GLU A 46 -18.37 5.49 11.89
N GLN A 47 -18.68 4.33 12.44
CA GLN A 47 -17.65 3.46 12.99
C GLN A 47 -16.66 3.22 11.85
N PRO A 48 -15.36 3.46 12.05
CA PRO A 48 -14.39 3.24 10.99
C PRO A 48 -14.54 1.80 10.52
N GLY A 49 -15.00 1.63 9.26
CA GLY A 49 -15.24 0.32 8.69
C GLY A 49 -14.00 -0.55 8.86
N TYR A 50 -14.19 -1.82 9.13
CA TYR A 50 -13.12 -2.80 9.29
C TYR A 50 -12.05 -2.64 8.20
N ARG A 51 -10.79 -2.54 8.62
CA ARG A 51 -9.63 -2.46 7.71
C ARG A 51 -8.76 -3.67 7.91
N VAL A 52 -8.52 -4.41 6.83
CA VAL A 52 -7.60 -5.56 6.79
C VAL A 52 -6.24 -5.17 7.38
N LEU A 53 -5.66 -6.02 8.24
CA LEU A 53 -4.41 -5.76 8.97
C LEU A 53 -3.27 -5.35 8.04
N ALA A 54 -3.14 -5.99 6.88
CA ALA A 54 -2.12 -5.67 5.87
C ALA A 54 -2.21 -4.21 5.35
N ARG A 55 -3.38 -3.58 5.43
CA ARG A 55 -3.57 -2.17 5.08
C ARG A 55 -3.45 -1.26 6.30
N LYS A 56 -3.94 -1.69 7.47
CA LYS A 56 -3.90 -0.94 8.73
C LYS A 56 -2.46 -0.74 9.21
N TYR A 57 -1.64 -1.78 9.11
CA TYR A 57 -0.24 -1.81 9.57
C TYR A 57 0.78 -1.66 8.43
N ARG A 58 0.37 -1.05 7.31
CA ARG A 58 1.31 -0.75 6.24
C ARG A 58 2.39 0.22 6.75
N PRO A 59 3.70 -0.09 6.59
CA PRO A 59 4.78 0.81 6.97
C PRO A 59 4.62 2.22 6.42
N THR A 60 4.87 3.21 7.27
CA THR A 60 4.78 4.62 6.90
C THR A 60 6.12 5.33 6.93
N SER A 61 7.13 4.73 7.55
CA SER A 61 8.50 5.25 7.62
C SER A 61 9.51 4.16 7.22
N PHE A 62 10.75 4.54 6.98
CA PHE A 62 11.82 3.57 6.72
C PHE A 62 12.12 2.69 7.93
N ASP A 63 11.90 3.17 9.16
CA ASP A 63 12.10 2.41 10.39
C ASP A 63 11.07 1.28 10.58
N ASP A 64 9.91 1.41 9.96
CA ASP A 64 8.87 0.39 9.99
C ASP A 64 9.16 -0.78 9.03
N LEU A 65 10.16 -0.65 8.13
CA LEU A 65 10.51 -1.68 7.16
C LEU A 65 11.31 -2.80 7.80
N ILE A 66 10.73 -3.98 7.91
CA ILE A 66 11.32 -5.13 8.57
C ILE A 66 12.29 -5.85 7.61
N GLY A 67 13.51 -6.16 8.10
CA GLY A 67 14.50 -6.95 7.36
C GLY A 67 15.11 -6.24 6.14
N GLN A 68 14.94 -4.90 6.01
CA GLN A 68 15.45 -4.11 4.89
C GLN A 68 16.56 -3.11 5.30
N ASP A 69 17.33 -3.41 6.35
CA ASP A 69 18.29 -2.50 6.97
C ASP A 69 19.32 -1.92 5.98
N VAL A 70 19.80 -2.74 5.03
CA VAL A 70 20.78 -2.30 4.02
C VAL A 70 20.19 -1.25 3.09
N LEU A 71 18.96 -1.46 2.62
CA LEU A 71 18.23 -0.51 1.79
C LEU A 71 18.00 0.79 2.55
N VAL A 72 17.48 0.71 3.77
CA VAL A 72 17.19 1.87 4.62
C VAL A 72 18.45 2.69 4.85
N ARG A 73 19.55 2.06 5.24
CA ARG A 73 20.83 2.74 5.47
C ARG A 73 21.35 3.45 4.21
N THR A 74 21.25 2.79 3.05
CA THR A 74 21.70 3.36 1.77
C THR A 74 20.86 4.57 1.38
N LEU A 75 19.53 4.49 1.52
CA LEU A 75 18.64 5.61 1.24
C LEU A 75 18.86 6.77 2.21
N ARG A 76 18.98 6.51 3.51
CA ARG A 76 19.30 7.54 4.51
C ARG A 76 20.58 8.29 4.16
N HIS A 77 21.62 7.57 3.75
CA HIS A 77 22.88 8.17 3.32
C HIS A 77 22.71 9.01 2.06
N ALA A 78 21.97 8.53 1.05
CA ALA A 78 21.68 9.28 -0.17
C ALA A 78 20.91 10.58 0.11
N PHE A 79 19.89 10.53 0.97
CA PHE A 79 19.16 11.73 1.40
C PHE A 79 20.04 12.72 2.17
N ALA A 80 20.86 12.23 3.10
CA ALA A 80 21.76 13.09 3.88
C ALA A 80 22.80 13.82 3.00
N GLN A 81 23.22 13.18 1.90
CA GLN A 81 24.17 13.80 0.95
C GLN A 81 23.48 14.64 -0.14
N GLY A 82 22.14 14.66 -0.20
CA GLY A 82 21.41 15.29 -1.30
C GLY A 82 21.66 14.63 -2.66
N ARG A 83 22.10 13.36 -2.68
CA ARG A 83 22.42 12.58 -3.89
C ARG A 83 21.42 11.47 -4.11
N VAL A 84 20.15 11.84 -4.20
CA VAL A 84 19.06 10.89 -4.47
C VAL A 84 18.99 10.63 -5.98
N HIS A 85 19.02 9.37 -6.38
CA HIS A 85 18.97 9.00 -7.79
C HIS A 85 17.59 9.30 -8.39
N HIS A 86 17.55 9.64 -9.69
CA HIS A 86 16.29 9.93 -10.39
C HIS A 86 15.47 8.69 -10.76
N ALA A 87 16.08 7.51 -10.72
CA ALA A 87 15.40 6.26 -11.05
C ALA A 87 15.79 5.12 -10.10
N PHE A 88 14.80 4.49 -9.49
CA PHE A 88 14.97 3.35 -8.60
C PHE A 88 14.34 2.10 -9.22
N LEU A 89 14.95 0.95 -8.99
CA LEU A 89 14.39 -0.35 -9.34
C LEU A 89 14.34 -1.22 -8.07
N LEU A 90 13.13 -1.42 -7.56
CA LEU A 90 12.87 -2.26 -6.39
C LEU A 90 12.52 -3.67 -6.85
N THR A 91 13.30 -4.66 -6.45
CA THR A 91 13.07 -6.06 -6.80
C THR A 91 12.87 -6.91 -5.56
N GLY A 92 12.14 -8.01 -5.68
CA GLY A 92 11.88 -8.95 -4.58
C GLY A 92 10.54 -9.65 -4.74
N VAL A 93 10.29 -10.68 -3.94
CA VAL A 93 9.05 -11.46 -4.01
C VAL A 93 7.83 -10.59 -3.71
N ARG A 94 6.65 -11.10 -4.02
CA ARG A 94 5.39 -10.42 -3.71
C ARG A 94 5.26 -10.22 -2.19
N GLY A 95 4.67 -9.11 -1.76
CA GLY A 95 4.35 -8.85 -0.35
C GLY A 95 5.51 -8.43 0.56
N VAL A 96 6.77 -8.34 0.07
CA VAL A 96 7.93 -7.89 0.89
C VAL A 96 8.01 -6.38 1.11
N GLY A 97 7.11 -5.58 0.48
CA GLY A 97 7.04 -4.14 0.70
C GLY A 97 7.59 -3.26 -0.42
N LYS A 98 7.75 -3.74 -1.67
CA LYS A 98 8.25 -2.93 -2.81
C LYS A 98 7.46 -1.63 -3.00
N THR A 99 6.15 -1.72 -3.22
CA THR A 99 5.27 -0.57 -3.41
C THR A 99 5.19 0.32 -2.17
N THR A 100 5.24 -0.28 -0.97
CA THR A 100 5.32 0.46 0.29
C THR A 100 6.59 1.29 0.37
N THR A 101 7.75 0.70 0.05
CA THR A 101 9.04 1.39 -0.01
C THR A 101 9.01 2.52 -1.04
N ALA A 102 8.42 2.30 -2.22
CA ALA A 102 8.23 3.32 -3.24
C ALA A 102 7.47 4.54 -2.71
N ARG A 103 6.38 4.32 -1.99
CA ARG A 103 5.59 5.40 -1.37
C ARG A 103 6.33 6.13 -0.25
N ILE A 104 7.15 5.41 0.54
CA ILE A 104 7.99 6.05 1.56
C ILE A 104 9.05 6.94 0.89
N ILE A 105 9.67 6.49 -0.21
CA ILE A 105 10.61 7.32 -1.00
C ILE A 105 9.89 8.55 -1.56
N ALA A 106 8.69 8.41 -2.12
CA ALA A 106 7.90 9.54 -2.62
C ALA A 106 7.60 10.58 -1.52
N ARG A 107 7.28 10.11 -0.31
CA ARG A 107 7.11 10.99 0.87
C ARG A 107 8.41 11.64 1.29
N ALA A 108 9.50 10.91 1.30
CA ALA A 108 10.84 11.42 1.64
C ALA A 108 11.28 12.54 0.70
N LEU A 109 10.94 12.44 -0.59
CA LEU A 109 11.24 13.46 -1.61
C LEU A 109 10.38 14.72 -1.47
N ASN A 110 9.11 14.57 -1.12
CA ASN A 110 8.10 15.64 -1.13
C ASN A 110 7.80 16.22 0.27
N CYS A 111 8.31 15.63 1.36
CA CYS A 111 8.06 16.13 2.71
C CYS A 111 8.56 17.58 2.87
N ILE A 112 7.69 18.45 3.36
CA ILE A 112 8.00 19.86 3.62
C ILE A 112 8.20 20.16 5.11
N GLY A 113 8.26 19.12 5.96
CA GLY A 113 8.37 19.31 7.41
C GLY A 113 7.05 19.71 8.07
N VAL A 114 7.07 19.83 9.39
CA VAL A 114 5.88 20.22 10.18
C VAL A 114 5.55 21.70 9.97
N ASP A 115 6.58 22.50 9.80
CA ASP A 115 6.53 23.97 9.62
C ASP A 115 6.43 24.41 8.14
N GLY A 116 6.45 23.48 7.20
CA GLY A 116 6.38 23.79 5.77
C GLY A 116 7.70 24.25 5.13
N THR A 117 8.80 24.32 5.90
CA THR A 117 10.11 24.81 5.41
C THR A 117 11.13 23.68 5.14
N GLY A 118 10.77 22.43 5.45
CA GLY A 118 11.63 21.26 5.31
C GLY A 118 11.99 20.91 3.88
N GLY A 119 13.11 20.20 3.72
CA GLY A 119 13.64 19.64 2.47
C GLY A 119 13.39 18.14 2.32
N PRO A 120 13.89 17.52 1.22
CA PRO A 120 13.92 16.07 1.10
C PRO A 120 14.62 15.44 2.30
N THR A 121 14.01 14.42 2.89
CA THR A 121 14.48 13.80 4.13
C THR A 121 14.20 12.31 4.15
N ALA A 122 15.08 11.53 4.76
CA ALA A 122 14.83 10.12 5.02
C ALA A 122 13.74 9.88 6.09
N ASP A 123 13.44 10.92 6.89
CA ASP A 123 12.48 10.83 7.98
C ASP A 123 11.27 11.76 7.70
N PRO A 124 10.35 11.38 6.81
CA PRO A 124 9.19 12.21 6.46
C PRO A 124 8.27 12.38 7.68
N CYS A 125 7.86 13.63 7.95
CA CYS A 125 7.14 14.01 9.18
C CYS A 125 5.77 13.33 9.36
N GLY A 126 5.14 12.84 8.29
CA GLY A 126 3.84 12.16 8.34
C GLY A 126 2.62 13.08 8.52
N VAL A 127 2.81 14.34 8.89
CA VAL A 127 1.73 15.27 9.28
C VAL A 127 1.53 16.46 8.33
N CYS A 128 2.53 16.79 7.51
CA CYS A 128 2.39 17.87 6.52
C CYS A 128 1.39 17.49 5.42
N PRO A 129 0.86 18.46 4.66
CA PRO A 129 -0.12 18.20 3.59
C PRO A 129 0.37 17.15 2.59
N GLU A 130 1.63 17.26 2.13
CA GLU A 130 2.23 16.33 1.18
C GLU A 130 2.27 14.90 1.74
N CYS A 131 2.75 14.73 2.96
CA CYS A 131 2.79 13.42 3.60
C CYS A 131 1.39 12.80 3.76
N LYS A 132 0.40 13.59 4.17
CA LYS A 132 -0.99 13.14 4.31
C LYS A 132 -1.61 12.77 2.97
N ALA A 133 -1.40 13.58 1.93
CA ALA A 133 -1.92 13.34 0.59
C ALA A 133 -1.34 12.05 -0.01
N ILE A 134 -0.02 11.81 0.15
CA ILE A 134 0.63 10.58 -0.34
C ILE A 134 0.16 9.34 0.44
N LEU A 135 -0.01 9.44 1.77
CA LEU A 135 -0.55 8.35 2.58
C LEU A 135 -1.99 7.99 2.20
N ALA A 136 -2.76 8.97 1.78
CA ALA A 136 -4.16 8.80 1.37
C ALA A 136 -4.31 8.42 -0.12
N ASP A 137 -3.21 8.21 -0.86
CA ASP A 137 -3.20 7.94 -2.30
C ASP A 137 -3.91 9.04 -3.14
N ARG A 138 -3.75 10.31 -2.75
CA ARG A 138 -4.44 11.47 -3.35
C ARG A 138 -3.50 12.59 -3.80
N HIS A 139 -2.20 12.33 -3.78
CA HIS A 139 -1.23 13.36 -4.16
C HIS A 139 -1.13 13.48 -5.68
N PRO A 140 -1.37 14.68 -6.28
CA PRO A 140 -1.43 14.85 -7.73
C PRO A 140 -0.10 14.58 -8.44
N ASP A 141 1.01 14.80 -7.74
CA ASP A 141 2.36 14.60 -8.28
C ASP A 141 2.99 13.25 -7.94
N VAL A 142 2.25 12.35 -7.28
CA VAL A 142 2.68 10.97 -7.04
C VAL A 142 1.71 10.05 -7.76
N VAL A 143 2.12 9.58 -8.92
CA VAL A 143 1.31 8.74 -9.80
C VAL A 143 1.78 7.30 -9.66
N GLU A 144 0.87 6.42 -9.25
CA GLU A 144 1.10 4.98 -9.15
C GLU A 144 0.35 4.28 -10.28
N LEU A 145 1.07 3.53 -11.09
CA LEU A 145 0.56 2.78 -12.24
C LEU A 145 0.93 1.31 -12.07
N ASP A 146 -0.06 0.45 -12.23
CA ASP A 146 0.15 -0.99 -12.35
C ASP A 146 0.44 -1.33 -13.82
N ALA A 147 1.63 -1.81 -14.11
CA ALA A 147 2.03 -2.18 -15.47
C ALA A 147 1.27 -3.42 -16.00
N ALA A 148 0.57 -4.18 -15.16
CA ALA A 148 -0.31 -5.23 -15.64
C ALA A 148 -1.52 -4.66 -16.38
N SER A 149 -2.02 -3.50 -15.97
CA SER A 149 -3.16 -2.80 -16.58
C SER A 149 -2.71 -1.75 -17.62
N ASN A 150 -1.48 -1.22 -17.51
CA ASN A 150 -0.93 -0.12 -18.30
C ASN A 150 0.39 -0.55 -18.96
N ASN A 151 0.33 -1.45 -19.94
CA ASN A 151 1.52 -2.11 -20.51
C ASN A 151 1.83 -1.70 -21.96
N SER A 152 1.00 -0.87 -22.57
CA SER A 152 1.10 -0.47 -23.97
C SER A 152 2.11 0.68 -24.19
N VAL A 153 2.46 0.89 -25.45
CA VAL A 153 3.28 2.05 -25.84
C VAL A 153 2.53 3.36 -25.64
N ASP A 154 1.21 3.33 -25.78
CA ASP A 154 0.39 4.54 -25.68
C ASP A 154 0.29 4.96 -24.20
N ASP A 155 0.17 4.04 -23.26
CA ASP A 155 0.22 4.33 -21.82
C ASP A 155 1.55 5.03 -21.45
N VAL A 156 2.68 4.54 -21.99
CA VAL A 156 3.99 5.17 -21.77
C VAL A 156 4.09 6.53 -22.46
N ARG A 157 3.42 6.74 -23.60
CA ARG A 157 3.36 8.06 -24.24
C ARG A 157 2.56 9.05 -23.41
N GLU A 158 1.42 8.65 -22.86
CA GLU A 158 0.63 9.48 -21.93
C GLU A 158 1.44 9.87 -20.70
N LEU A 159 2.17 8.89 -20.13
CA LEU A 159 3.09 9.16 -19.04
C LEU A 159 4.14 10.20 -19.44
N ARG A 160 4.74 10.09 -20.64
CA ARG A 160 5.71 11.07 -21.16
C ARG A 160 5.11 12.46 -21.37
N GLU A 161 3.86 12.57 -21.77
CA GLU A 161 3.17 13.86 -21.87
C GLU A 161 2.96 14.47 -20.49
N ALA A 162 2.57 13.65 -19.50
CA ALA A 162 2.46 14.10 -18.11
C ALA A 162 3.79 14.64 -17.54
N LEU A 163 4.94 14.17 -18.05
CA LEU A 163 6.27 14.62 -17.64
C LEU A 163 6.63 16.03 -18.13
N ARG A 164 5.94 16.55 -19.15
CA ARG A 164 6.19 17.91 -19.65
C ARG A 164 5.77 18.99 -18.67
N PHE A 165 4.88 18.65 -17.76
CA PHE A 165 4.39 19.56 -16.73
C PHE A 165 5.21 19.38 -15.45
N ARG A 166 5.63 20.49 -14.86
CA ARG A 166 6.27 20.48 -13.53
C ARG A 166 5.31 19.95 -12.47
N ALA A 167 5.87 19.55 -11.31
CA ALA A 167 5.05 19.23 -10.16
C ALA A 167 4.11 20.40 -9.83
N SER A 168 2.85 20.11 -9.54
CA SER A 168 1.81 21.11 -9.31
C SER A 168 1.75 21.54 -7.84
N GLN A 169 1.99 20.61 -6.93
CA GLN A 169 1.88 20.80 -5.49
C GLN A 169 3.18 20.39 -4.79
N GLY A 170 3.69 19.21 -5.13
CA GLY A 170 4.90 18.64 -4.55
C GLY A 170 6.19 19.29 -5.05
N ARG A 171 7.31 18.95 -4.41
CA ARG A 171 8.64 19.35 -4.87
C ARG A 171 9.11 18.56 -6.07
N GLN A 172 8.75 17.28 -6.11
CA GLN A 172 9.10 16.35 -7.17
C GLN A 172 7.88 15.57 -7.64
N LYS A 173 7.83 15.33 -8.94
CA LYS A 173 6.87 14.42 -9.54
C LYS A 173 7.42 13.00 -9.48
N VAL A 174 6.69 12.09 -8.84
CA VAL A 174 7.14 10.71 -8.62
C VAL A 174 6.21 9.78 -9.37
N PHE A 175 6.80 8.94 -10.22
CA PHE A 175 6.08 7.89 -10.94
C PHE A 175 6.47 6.53 -10.37
N ILE A 176 5.50 5.83 -9.83
CA ILE A 176 5.65 4.47 -9.31
C ILE A 176 5.04 3.53 -10.33
N LEU A 177 5.85 2.67 -10.94
CA LEU A 177 5.40 1.62 -11.84
C LEU A 177 5.53 0.26 -11.14
N ASP A 178 4.40 -0.26 -10.71
CA ASP A 178 4.37 -1.57 -10.07
C ASP A 178 4.33 -2.68 -11.13
N GLU A 179 4.90 -3.83 -10.81
CA GLU A 179 5.06 -5.00 -11.69
C GLU A 179 5.58 -4.63 -13.10
N CYS A 180 6.58 -3.74 -13.14
CA CYS A 180 7.10 -3.15 -14.38
C CYS A 180 7.56 -4.19 -15.42
N HIS A 181 7.84 -5.44 -15.03
CA HIS A 181 8.17 -6.54 -15.94
C HIS A 181 7.01 -6.92 -16.88
N MET A 182 5.79 -6.44 -16.63
CA MET A 182 4.62 -6.63 -17.49
C MET A 182 4.57 -5.65 -18.65
N LEU A 183 5.42 -4.61 -18.66
CA LEU A 183 5.54 -3.69 -19.80
C LEU A 183 6.00 -4.43 -21.06
N SER A 184 5.41 -4.07 -22.19
CA SER A 184 5.86 -4.59 -23.49
C SER A 184 7.28 -4.11 -23.82
N GLY A 185 8.01 -4.86 -24.64
CA GLY A 185 9.35 -4.46 -25.10
C GLY A 185 9.37 -3.10 -25.80
N ALA A 186 8.31 -2.77 -26.53
CA ALA A 186 8.15 -1.47 -27.17
C ALA A 186 7.89 -0.35 -26.15
N ALA A 187 7.13 -0.62 -25.07
CA ALA A 187 6.92 0.30 -23.95
C ALA A 187 8.23 0.58 -23.20
N PHE A 188 9.03 -0.44 -22.90
CA PHE A 188 10.37 -0.26 -22.35
C PHE A 188 11.26 0.62 -23.21
N ASN A 189 11.29 0.38 -24.52
CA ASN A 189 12.09 1.18 -25.46
C ASN A 189 11.62 2.66 -25.49
N ALA A 190 10.32 2.91 -25.43
CA ALA A 190 9.77 4.26 -25.34
C ALA A 190 10.17 4.96 -24.03
N PHE A 191 10.35 4.19 -22.96
CA PHE A 191 10.73 4.68 -21.63
C PHE A 191 12.23 4.98 -21.50
N LEU A 192 13.11 4.30 -22.27
CA LEU A 192 14.56 4.47 -22.19
C LEU A 192 15.02 5.90 -22.33
N LYS A 193 14.49 6.66 -23.31
CA LYS A 193 14.87 8.05 -23.53
C LYS A 193 14.60 8.93 -22.30
N THR A 194 13.51 8.66 -21.61
CA THR A 194 13.13 9.40 -20.39
C THR A 194 14.01 9.07 -19.19
N LEU A 195 14.52 7.83 -19.12
CA LEU A 195 15.48 7.42 -18.07
C LEU A 195 16.89 7.92 -18.34
N GLU A 196 17.27 8.11 -19.61
CA GLU A 196 18.58 8.66 -20.00
C GLU A 196 18.67 10.15 -19.74
N GLU A 197 17.61 10.89 -20.09
CA GLU A 197 17.49 12.33 -19.94
C GLU A 197 16.22 12.68 -19.14
N PRO A 198 16.25 12.41 -17.81
CA PRO A 198 15.06 12.67 -16.99
C PRO A 198 14.80 14.18 -16.89
N PRO A 199 13.54 14.60 -16.99
CA PRO A 199 13.18 15.99 -16.72
C PRO A 199 13.55 16.38 -15.27
N SER A 200 13.94 17.62 -15.06
CA SER A 200 14.25 18.10 -13.71
C SER A 200 13.05 18.00 -12.77
N GLY A 201 13.26 17.51 -11.55
CA GLY A 201 12.20 17.35 -10.56
C GLY A 201 11.29 16.15 -10.80
N VAL A 202 11.76 15.15 -11.56
CA VAL A 202 11.04 13.88 -11.78
C VAL A 202 11.85 12.72 -11.23
N THR A 203 11.18 11.82 -10.53
CA THR A 203 11.76 10.57 -10.02
C THR A 203 10.90 9.38 -10.45
N PHE A 204 11.56 8.33 -10.93
CA PHE A 204 10.92 7.07 -11.30
C PHE A 204 11.23 5.99 -10.28
N ILE A 205 10.23 5.23 -9.90
CA ILE A 205 10.37 4.08 -8.99
C ILE A 205 9.69 2.88 -9.65
N LEU A 206 10.51 2.00 -10.18
CA LEU A 206 10.08 0.75 -10.81
C LEU A 206 10.07 -0.35 -9.77
N ALA A 207 9.01 -1.13 -9.68
CA ALA A 207 8.93 -2.29 -8.82
C ALA A 207 8.67 -3.55 -9.66
N THR A 208 9.32 -4.65 -9.31
CA THR A 208 9.18 -5.93 -10.03
C THR A 208 9.36 -7.13 -9.12
N THR A 209 8.64 -8.20 -9.39
CA THR A 209 8.89 -9.53 -8.84
C THR A 209 9.88 -10.31 -9.69
N GLU A 210 10.04 -9.97 -10.99
CA GLU A 210 10.83 -10.71 -11.95
C GLU A 210 11.93 -9.85 -12.60
N LEU A 211 13.05 -9.68 -11.88
CA LEU A 211 14.17 -8.86 -12.35
C LEU A 211 14.72 -9.33 -13.73
N ARG A 212 14.65 -10.64 -14.02
CA ARG A 212 15.18 -11.20 -15.28
C ARG A 212 14.39 -10.74 -16.51
N LYS A 213 13.11 -10.40 -16.37
CA LYS A 213 12.27 -9.90 -17.45
C LYS A 213 12.49 -8.39 -17.73
N VAL A 214 13.13 -7.65 -16.81
CA VAL A 214 13.45 -6.24 -17.02
C VAL A 214 14.72 -6.12 -17.87
N PRO A 215 14.68 -5.41 -19.01
CA PRO A 215 15.82 -5.27 -19.91
C PRO A 215 17.05 -4.68 -19.19
N ILE A 216 18.25 -5.17 -19.57
CA ILE A 216 19.51 -4.70 -18.99
C ILE A 216 19.71 -3.19 -19.22
N THR A 217 19.18 -2.65 -20.31
CA THR A 217 19.23 -1.24 -20.67
C THR A 217 18.48 -0.35 -19.67
N ILE A 218 17.37 -0.85 -19.09
CA ILE A 218 16.63 -0.18 -18.00
C ILE A 218 17.40 -0.33 -16.69
N ARG A 219 17.82 -1.58 -16.39
CA ARG A 219 18.51 -1.87 -15.12
C ARG A 219 19.78 -1.07 -14.92
N SER A 220 20.55 -0.84 -15.98
CA SER A 220 21.80 -0.06 -15.94
C SER A 220 21.61 1.43 -15.65
N ARG A 221 20.38 1.94 -15.80
CA ARG A 221 20.02 3.35 -15.58
C ARG A 221 19.27 3.57 -14.27
N CYS A 222 19.01 2.51 -13.52
CA CYS A 222 18.30 2.56 -12.24
C CYS A 222 19.22 2.17 -11.08
N GLN A 223 19.07 2.83 -9.97
CA GLN A 223 19.62 2.33 -8.72
C GLN A 223 18.78 1.15 -8.24
N THR A 224 19.36 -0.06 -8.29
CA THR A 224 18.63 -1.29 -7.97
C THR A 224 18.75 -1.66 -6.51
N PHE A 225 17.62 -1.96 -5.88
CA PHE A 225 17.51 -2.47 -4.51
C PHE A 225 16.76 -3.80 -4.52
N ALA A 226 17.41 -4.82 -3.97
CA ALA A 226 16.78 -6.14 -3.76
C ALA A 226 16.19 -6.19 -2.35
N LEU A 227 14.87 -6.16 -2.25
CA LEU A 227 14.16 -6.39 -0.99
C LEU A 227 14.19 -7.89 -0.69
N ARG A 228 14.63 -8.21 0.51
CA ARG A 228 14.80 -9.59 0.96
C ARG A 228 13.53 -10.12 1.60
N ARG A 229 13.33 -11.44 1.53
CA ARG A 229 12.34 -12.12 2.36
C ARG A 229 12.65 -11.84 3.83
N VAL A 230 11.61 -11.63 4.61
CA VAL A 230 11.76 -11.41 6.04
C VAL A 230 11.93 -12.78 6.73
N PRO A 231 12.94 -12.96 7.61
CA PRO A 231 13.12 -14.19 8.37
C PRO A 231 11.86 -14.53 9.18
N GLN A 232 11.56 -15.81 9.32
CA GLN A 232 10.37 -16.31 10.03
C GLN A 232 10.29 -15.79 11.46
N ASP A 233 11.40 -15.82 12.21
CA ASP A 233 11.43 -15.30 13.59
C ASP A 233 11.08 -13.80 13.67
N SER A 234 11.57 -13.01 12.70
CA SER A 234 11.27 -11.59 12.62
C SER A 234 9.80 -11.34 12.28
N LEU A 235 9.20 -12.18 11.42
CA LEU A 235 7.77 -12.14 11.10
C LEU A 235 6.92 -12.51 12.33
N ALA A 236 7.24 -13.61 13.02
CA ALA A 236 6.52 -14.04 14.22
C ALA A 236 6.53 -12.96 15.29
N GLN A 237 7.70 -12.34 15.56
CA GLN A 237 7.82 -11.20 16.48
C GLN A 237 7.00 -9.98 16.03
N HIS A 238 6.93 -9.73 14.72
CA HIS A 238 6.13 -8.65 14.19
C HIS A 238 4.64 -8.92 14.39
N PHE A 239 4.19 -10.14 14.13
CA PHE A 239 2.80 -10.54 14.34
C PHE A 239 2.40 -10.49 15.80
N ALA A 240 3.27 -10.91 16.73
CA ALA A 240 3.04 -10.76 18.16
C ALA A 240 2.79 -9.30 18.55
N ARG A 241 3.62 -8.36 18.08
CA ARG A 241 3.43 -6.92 18.32
C ARG A 241 2.13 -6.38 17.73
N ILE A 242 1.62 -6.98 16.65
CA ILE A 242 0.35 -6.58 16.06
C ILE A 242 -0.81 -7.14 16.86
N CYS A 243 -0.73 -8.40 17.32
CA CYS A 243 -1.71 -8.99 18.24
C CYS A 243 -1.86 -8.13 19.50
N ASP A 244 -0.75 -7.70 20.11
CA ASP A 244 -0.76 -6.79 21.26
C ASP A 244 -1.52 -5.48 20.96
N LYS A 245 -1.30 -4.88 19.78
CA LYS A 245 -1.99 -3.65 19.36
C LYS A 245 -3.47 -3.84 19.08
N GLU A 246 -3.87 -5.04 18.65
CA GLU A 246 -5.27 -5.41 18.41
C GLU A 246 -5.95 -5.95 19.67
N ALA A 247 -5.22 -6.03 20.81
CA ALA A 247 -5.69 -6.62 22.07
C ALA A 247 -6.18 -8.08 21.91
N VAL A 248 -5.48 -8.86 21.06
CA VAL A 248 -5.72 -10.27 20.80
C VAL A 248 -4.58 -11.09 21.39
N THR A 249 -4.89 -12.16 22.13
CA THR A 249 -3.88 -13.13 22.54
C THR A 249 -3.60 -14.13 21.43
N ALA A 250 -2.36 -14.55 21.28
CA ALA A 250 -1.98 -15.53 20.28
C ALA A 250 -0.91 -16.48 20.83
N GLU A 251 -1.05 -17.76 20.58
CA GLU A 251 -0.04 -18.77 20.92
C GLU A 251 1.22 -18.56 20.05
N VAL A 252 2.39 -18.76 20.65
CA VAL A 252 3.69 -18.62 19.96
C VAL A 252 3.77 -19.55 18.75
N ASP A 253 3.28 -20.78 18.89
CA ASP A 253 3.27 -21.79 17.84
C ASP A 253 2.32 -21.39 16.69
N ALA A 254 1.17 -20.76 16.99
CA ALA A 254 0.26 -20.22 15.98
C ALA A 254 0.95 -19.16 15.13
N LEU A 255 1.64 -18.20 15.78
CA LEU A 255 2.36 -17.15 15.08
C LEU A 255 3.55 -17.69 14.27
N ALA A 256 4.23 -18.71 14.76
CA ALA A 256 5.32 -19.38 14.04
C ALA A 256 4.80 -20.09 12.77
N MET A 257 3.64 -20.76 12.85
CA MET A 257 3.00 -21.40 11.68
C MET A 257 2.57 -20.36 10.64
N ILE A 258 1.96 -19.24 11.05
CA ILE A 258 1.60 -18.14 10.15
C ILE A 258 2.86 -17.55 9.51
N ALA A 259 3.93 -17.32 10.26
CA ALA A 259 5.19 -16.78 9.76
C ALA A 259 5.86 -17.71 8.73
N ARG A 260 5.78 -19.04 8.95
CA ARG A 260 6.25 -20.06 8.02
C ARG A 260 5.42 -20.04 6.72
N ALA A 261 4.09 -20.08 6.83
CA ALA A 261 3.18 -20.05 5.69
C ALA A 261 3.30 -18.75 4.87
N ALA A 262 3.69 -17.65 5.49
CA ALA A 262 3.92 -16.36 4.83
C ALA A 262 5.16 -16.32 3.94
N ASP A 263 6.07 -17.29 4.03
CA ASP A 263 7.28 -17.43 3.20
C ASP A 263 8.07 -16.11 3.02
N GLY A 264 8.23 -15.35 4.09
CA GLY A 264 8.96 -14.08 4.08
C GLY A 264 8.16 -12.87 3.56
N SER A 265 6.88 -13.04 3.23
CA SER A 265 5.96 -11.99 2.80
C SER A 265 5.21 -11.40 4.01
N VAL A 266 5.49 -10.15 4.35
CA VAL A 266 4.77 -9.45 5.43
C VAL A 266 3.28 -9.30 5.11
N ARG A 267 2.94 -8.99 3.85
CA ARG A 267 1.54 -8.79 3.43
C ARG A 267 0.72 -10.06 3.56
N ASP A 268 1.26 -11.19 3.07
CA ASP A 268 0.53 -12.46 3.09
C ASP A 268 0.41 -12.97 4.52
N GLY A 269 1.47 -12.84 5.33
CA GLY A 269 1.41 -13.17 6.75
C GLY A 269 0.40 -12.34 7.55
N LEU A 270 0.30 -11.04 7.28
CA LEU A 270 -0.74 -10.20 7.90
C LEU A 270 -2.15 -10.59 7.44
N SER A 271 -2.31 -11.03 6.19
CA SER A 271 -3.60 -11.52 5.69
C SER A 271 -3.99 -12.84 6.36
N LEU A 272 -3.04 -13.75 6.56
CA LEU A 272 -3.26 -15.00 7.30
C LEU A 272 -3.59 -14.74 8.77
N LEU A 273 -2.86 -13.82 9.42
CA LEU A 273 -3.14 -13.41 10.80
C LEU A 273 -4.54 -12.82 10.95
N ASP A 274 -4.96 -12.00 9.99
CA ASP A 274 -6.28 -11.38 9.96
C ASP A 274 -7.39 -12.44 9.85
N GLN A 275 -7.18 -13.46 9.02
CA GLN A 275 -8.10 -14.60 8.91
C GLN A 275 -8.15 -15.41 10.21
N ALA A 276 -7.00 -15.68 10.83
CA ALA A 276 -6.93 -16.41 12.09
C ALA A 276 -7.65 -15.67 13.22
N ILE A 277 -7.50 -14.36 13.33
CA ILE A 277 -8.23 -13.51 14.28
C ILE A 277 -9.74 -13.54 14.01
N GLY A 278 -10.12 -13.46 12.73
CA GLY A 278 -11.53 -13.51 12.33
C GLY A 278 -12.21 -14.83 12.68
N GLN A 279 -11.50 -15.95 12.54
CA GLN A 279 -12.01 -17.28 12.88
C GLN A 279 -12.08 -17.53 14.39
N SER A 280 -11.14 -16.99 15.16
CA SER A 280 -11.08 -17.19 16.62
C SER A 280 -12.10 -16.35 17.41
N GLY A 281 -12.95 -15.57 16.73
CA GLY A 281 -13.91 -14.68 17.38
C GLY A 281 -13.27 -13.60 18.24
N ALA A 282 -12.05 -13.18 17.92
CA ALA A 282 -11.25 -12.14 18.56
C ALA A 282 -10.77 -12.44 20.00
N ALA A 283 -10.89 -13.67 20.50
CA ALA A 283 -10.46 -14.01 21.86
C ALA A 283 -9.00 -14.49 21.92
N GLU A 284 -8.66 -15.54 21.19
CA GLU A 284 -7.32 -16.15 21.23
C GLU A 284 -7.04 -16.89 19.93
N VAL A 285 -5.90 -16.61 19.32
CA VAL A 285 -5.41 -17.31 18.13
C VAL A 285 -4.64 -18.55 18.57
N ARG A 286 -5.25 -19.72 18.43
CA ARG A 286 -4.68 -21.01 18.87
C ARG A 286 -3.97 -21.70 17.71
N ALA A 287 -2.95 -22.46 18.05
CA ALA A 287 -2.16 -23.24 17.10
C ALA A 287 -3.02 -24.27 16.33
N GLU A 288 -3.96 -24.91 17.00
CA GLU A 288 -4.88 -25.88 16.40
C GLU A 288 -5.75 -25.25 15.31
N ALA A 289 -6.39 -24.10 15.62
CA ALA A 289 -7.23 -23.37 14.66
C ALA A 289 -6.42 -22.88 13.45
N VAL A 290 -5.18 -22.42 13.66
CA VAL A 290 -4.28 -21.99 12.57
C VAL A 290 -3.87 -23.18 11.71
N ARG A 291 -3.61 -24.35 12.31
CA ARG A 291 -3.30 -25.58 11.57
C ARG A 291 -4.43 -25.97 10.64
N ASP A 292 -5.66 -25.98 11.16
CA ASP A 292 -6.87 -26.31 10.39
C ASP A 292 -7.09 -25.29 9.27
N MET A 293 -6.92 -23.99 9.56
CA MET A 293 -7.03 -22.90 8.58
C MET A 293 -6.04 -23.02 7.43
N LEU A 294 -4.82 -23.45 7.73
CA LEU A 294 -3.74 -23.60 6.75
C LEU A 294 -3.76 -24.95 6.03
N GLY A 295 -4.63 -25.88 6.44
CA GLY A 295 -4.67 -27.24 5.90
C GLY A 295 -3.37 -28.01 6.16
N LEU A 296 -2.67 -27.70 7.25
CA LEU A 296 -1.42 -28.37 7.61
C LEU A 296 -1.72 -29.76 8.15
N ALA A 297 -1.04 -30.77 7.62
CA ALA A 297 -1.14 -32.12 8.14
C ALA A 297 -0.64 -32.18 9.60
N ASP A 298 -1.24 -33.09 10.40
CA ASP A 298 -0.74 -33.32 11.75
C ASP A 298 0.71 -33.84 11.68
N ARG A 299 1.59 -33.27 12.52
CA ARG A 299 3.00 -33.67 12.58
C ARG A 299 3.17 -35.16 12.82
N ALA A 300 2.26 -35.76 13.62
CA ALA A 300 2.25 -37.20 13.81
C ALA A 300 2.01 -37.96 12.48
N MET A 301 1.07 -37.49 11.69
CA MET A 301 0.79 -38.07 10.36
C MET A 301 2.00 -37.96 9.41
N ILE A 302 2.74 -36.87 9.47
CA ILE A 302 3.96 -36.69 8.64
C ILE A 302 5.06 -37.66 9.09
N ILE A 303 5.22 -37.86 10.41
CA ILE A 303 6.17 -38.84 10.96
C ILE A 303 5.77 -40.27 10.56
N ASP A 304 4.50 -40.63 10.70
CA ASP A 304 3.98 -41.93 10.29
C ASP A 304 4.19 -42.19 8.80
N LEU A 305 3.97 -41.13 7.98
CA LEU A 305 4.23 -41.20 6.53
C LEU A 305 5.72 -41.41 6.24
N MET A 306 6.61 -40.71 6.93
CA MET A 306 8.06 -40.88 6.79
C MET A 306 8.47 -42.30 7.21
N GLU A 307 7.97 -42.83 8.34
CA GLU A 307 8.26 -44.20 8.78
C GLU A 307 7.78 -45.24 7.74
N ALA A 308 6.56 -45.08 7.19
CA ALA A 308 6.06 -45.96 6.15
C ALA A 308 6.91 -45.93 4.88
N LEU A 309 7.33 -44.74 4.43
CA LEU A 309 8.21 -44.54 3.27
C LEU A 309 9.59 -45.17 3.49
N MET A 310 10.22 -44.93 4.66
CA MET A 310 11.52 -45.46 4.99
C MET A 310 11.47 -46.99 5.25
N GLY A 311 10.35 -47.49 5.73
CA GLY A 311 10.06 -48.93 5.87
C GLY A 311 9.73 -49.64 4.57
N GLY A 312 9.50 -48.92 3.50
CA GLY A 312 9.11 -49.47 2.18
C GLY A 312 7.64 -49.96 2.14
N ASP A 313 6.84 -49.59 3.13
CA ASP A 313 5.40 -49.93 3.17
C ASP A 313 4.57 -48.92 2.37
N ILE A 314 4.51 -49.17 1.05
CA ILE A 314 3.80 -48.33 0.11
C ILE A 314 2.28 -48.29 0.41
N ALA A 315 1.70 -49.41 0.89
CA ALA A 315 0.27 -49.47 1.18
C ALA A 315 -0.10 -48.58 2.37
N ALA A 316 0.70 -48.63 3.45
CA ALA A 316 0.55 -47.74 4.59
C ALA A 316 0.77 -46.26 4.18
N ALA A 317 1.80 -45.97 3.41
CA ALA A 317 2.08 -44.60 2.93
C ALA A 317 0.91 -44.02 2.12
N LEU A 318 0.38 -44.77 1.15
CA LEU A 318 -0.80 -44.35 0.37
C LEU A 318 -2.04 -44.16 1.25
N GLY A 319 -2.30 -45.06 2.19
CA GLY A 319 -3.41 -44.92 3.13
C GLY A 319 -3.31 -43.69 4.05
N ILE A 320 -2.08 -43.27 4.40
CA ILE A 320 -1.85 -42.03 5.14
C ILE A 320 -2.12 -40.81 4.23
N MET A 321 -1.64 -40.84 2.98
CA MET A 321 -1.89 -39.78 2.01
C MET A 321 -3.39 -39.62 1.69
N ASP A 322 -4.13 -40.71 1.51
CA ASP A 322 -5.58 -40.69 1.30
C ASP A 322 -6.30 -40.02 2.47
N ARG A 323 -5.96 -40.40 3.72
CA ARG A 323 -6.54 -39.76 4.91
C ARG A 323 -6.19 -38.28 5.00
N ALA A 324 -4.95 -37.90 4.67
CA ALA A 324 -4.55 -36.50 4.65
C ALA A 324 -5.36 -35.70 3.62
N HIS A 325 -5.58 -36.28 2.44
CA HIS A 325 -6.41 -35.68 1.39
C HIS A 325 -7.88 -35.53 1.81
N GLU A 326 -8.46 -36.53 2.44
CA GLU A 326 -9.83 -36.48 3.00
C GLU A 326 -9.99 -35.38 4.07
N LEU A 327 -8.94 -35.09 4.83
CA LEU A 327 -8.87 -34.00 5.80
C LEU A 327 -8.56 -32.64 5.16
N GLY A 328 -8.39 -32.58 3.83
CA GLY A 328 -8.14 -31.34 3.08
C GLY A 328 -6.69 -30.87 3.07
N ALA A 329 -5.73 -31.70 3.49
CA ALA A 329 -4.32 -31.35 3.44
C ALA A 329 -3.81 -31.28 1.97
N ASP A 330 -3.05 -30.22 1.64
CA ASP A 330 -2.44 -30.09 0.32
C ASP A 330 -1.22 -31.03 0.20
N PRO A 331 -1.17 -31.91 -0.82
CA PRO A 331 -0.04 -32.81 -1.07
C PRO A 331 1.31 -32.10 -1.15
N LEU A 332 1.34 -30.85 -1.68
CA LEU A 332 2.56 -30.06 -1.78
C LEU A 332 3.08 -29.67 -0.38
N VAL A 333 2.17 -29.29 0.52
CA VAL A 333 2.50 -28.95 1.91
C VAL A 333 3.03 -30.19 2.64
N ILE A 334 2.40 -31.36 2.45
CA ILE A 334 2.88 -32.64 3.02
C ILE A 334 4.31 -32.93 2.55
N LEU A 335 4.62 -32.75 1.27
CA LEU A 335 5.96 -32.94 0.74
C LEU A 335 6.98 -31.96 1.32
N GLN A 336 6.58 -30.72 1.54
CA GLN A 336 7.43 -29.71 2.19
C GLN A 336 7.71 -30.09 3.65
N ASP A 337 6.67 -30.51 4.38
CA ASP A 337 6.80 -30.95 5.78
C ASP A 337 7.67 -32.19 5.91
N LEU A 338 7.58 -33.15 4.97
CA LEU A 338 8.47 -34.30 4.89
C LEU A 338 9.93 -33.90 4.63
N ALA A 339 10.17 -32.87 3.85
CA ALA A 339 11.52 -32.40 3.53
C ALA A 339 12.16 -31.61 4.71
N GLU A 340 11.37 -31.18 5.67
CA GLU A 340 11.81 -30.42 6.86
C GLU A 340 11.99 -31.30 8.10
N LEU A 341 11.57 -32.60 8.07
CA LEU A 341 11.84 -33.58 9.10
C LEU A 341 13.31 -34.06 9.07
#